data_f6029dde7e2924750da9943d83d63810
#
_entry.id   f6029dde7e2924750da9943d83d63810
#
_cell.length_a   1.000
_cell.length_b   1.000
_cell.length_c   1.000
_cell.angle_alpha   90.00
_cell.angle_beta   90.00
_cell.angle_gamma   90.00
#
_symmetry.space_group_name_H-M   'P 1'
#
loop_
_entity.id
_entity.type
_entity.pdbx_description
1 polymer ?
#
loop_
_entity_poly.entity_id
_entity_poly.type
_entity_poly.pdbx_seq_one_letter_code
_entity_poly.pdbx_strand_id
1 'polypeptide(L)'
;MADFETLMRSLSHPADPDRIARADLSHIDVIADMRVRQQVEYWTRTLEQDFSVYQEQYRDVTVSYLRRRLNHSLFYVIKFVADEPVAMCALEEQDELPPITVCMENKRHGWIVSVYTKPEHRGHGYQQALLKELLQLARERGFGDVTLTTNRPDAVNVFEKAGFRHTSDKYFLKL
;
A
#
# COMPACT_ATOMS: atom_id res chain seq x y z
N MET A 1 -34.70 -0.69 -16.51
CA MET A 1 -34.57 -1.73 -15.47
C MET A 1 -33.41 -2.62 -15.91
N ALA A 2 -32.27 -2.53 -15.24
CA ALA A 2 -31.19 -3.48 -15.47
C ALA A 2 -31.67 -4.85 -14.97
N ASP A 3 -31.57 -5.83 -15.84
CA ASP A 3 -32.11 -7.18 -15.64
C ASP A 3 -31.43 -7.82 -14.42
N PHE A 4 -32.23 -8.34 -13.50
CA PHE A 4 -31.77 -9.05 -12.30
C PHE A 4 -30.79 -10.19 -12.65
N GLU A 5 -30.97 -10.83 -13.82
CA GLU A 5 -30.01 -11.82 -14.35
C GLU A 5 -28.64 -11.23 -14.66
N THR A 6 -28.56 -10.02 -15.16
CA THR A 6 -27.30 -9.33 -15.43
C THR A 6 -26.57 -8.98 -14.13
N LEU A 7 -27.32 -8.59 -13.09
CA LEU A 7 -26.78 -8.33 -11.76
C LEU A 7 -26.27 -9.64 -11.11
N MET A 8 -27.02 -10.73 -11.22
CA MET A 8 -26.65 -12.05 -10.69
C MET A 8 -25.47 -12.68 -11.45
N ARG A 9 -25.34 -12.44 -12.76
CA ARG A 9 -24.15 -12.85 -13.54
C ARG A 9 -22.89 -12.07 -13.13
N SER A 10 -23.01 -10.81 -12.74
CA SER A 10 -21.89 -10.02 -12.22
C SER A 10 -21.43 -10.50 -10.83
N LEU A 11 -22.33 -11.10 -10.04
CA LEU A 11 -22.05 -11.66 -8.72
C LEU A 11 -21.52 -13.11 -8.76
N SER A 12 -21.62 -13.79 -9.90
CA SER A 12 -21.30 -15.21 -10.02
C SER A 12 -20.03 -15.55 -10.80
N HIS A 13 -19.24 -14.53 -11.21
CA HIS A 13 -17.89 -14.80 -11.71
C HIS A 13 -16.95 -14.95 -10.50
N PRO A 14 -16.36 -16.15 -10.29
CA PRO A 14 -15.30 -16.27 -9.30
C PRO A 14 -14.22 -15.25 -9.65
N ALA A 15 -13.78 -14.49 -8.65
CA ALA A 15 -12.71 -13.53 -8.84
C ALA A 15 -11.49 -14.28 -9.42
N ASP A 16 -10.82 -13.67 -10.39
CA ASP A 16 -9.57 -14.24 -10.92
C ASP A 16 -8.61 -14.53 -9.75
N PRO A 17 -8.18 -15.77 -9.54
CA PRO A 17 -7.28 -16.14 -8.45
C PRO A 17 -5.95 -15.38 -8.50
N ASP A 18 -5.55 -14.90 -9.69
CA ASP A 18 -4.33 -14.14 -9.93
C ASP A 18 -4.62 -12.66 -10.21
N ARG A 19 -5.26 -11.97 -9.28
CA ARG A 19 -5.74 -10.60 -9.44
C ARG A 19 -4.95 -9.55 -8.66
N ILE A 20 -5.11 -8.29 -9.06
CA ILE A 20 -4.87 -7.12 -8.21
C ILE A 20 -6.23 -6.58 -7.76
N ALA A 21 -6.41 -6.42 -6.45
CA ALA A 21 -7.61 -5.87 -5.87
C ALA A 21 -7.34 -4.52 -5.21
N ARG A 22 -8.23 -3.54 -5.42
CA ARG A 22 -8.35 -2.36 -4.58
C ARG A 22 -9.03 -2.79 -3.29
N ALA A 23 -8.38 -2.53 -2.16
CA ALA A 23 -8.86 -3.04 -0.88
C ALA A 23 -10.13 -2.31 -0.41
N ASP A 24 -10.97 -3.06 0.26
CA ASP A 24 -12.12 -2.61 1.01
C ASP A 24 -12.08 -3.13 2.46
N LEU A 25 -13.14 -2.91 3.22
CA LEU A 25 -13.22 -3.30 4.63
C LEU A 25 -13.07 -4.82 4.86
N SER A 26 -13.40 -5.66 3.87
CA SER A 26 -13.23 -7.11 3.96
C SER A 26 -11.76 -7.55 3.96
N HIS A 27 -10.86 -6.67 3.49
CA HIS A 27 -9.42 -6.93 3.40
C HIS A 27 -8.62 -6.49 4.63
N ILE A 28 -9.28 -5.93 5.67
CA ILE A 28 -8.57 -5.35 6.84
C ILE A 28 -7.66 -6.37 7.51
N ASP A 29 -8.13 -7.59 7.75
CA ASP A 29 -7.34 -8.62 8.41
C ASP A 29 -6.12 -9.04 7.56
N VAL A 30 -6.31 -9.21 6.26
CA VAL A 30 -5.23 -9.50 5.31
C VAL A 30 -4.15 -8.40 5.32
N ILE A 31 -4.58 -7.15 5.26
CA ILE A 31 -3.66 -6.00 5.30
C ILE A 31 -2.91 -5.95 6.63
N ALA A 32 -3.63 -6.13 7.75
CA ALA A 32 -3.04 -6.11 9.07
C ALA A 32 -1.96 -7.19 9.24
N ASP A 33 -2.25 -8.41 8.81
CA ASP A 33 -1.30 -9.54 8.89
C ASP A 33 -0.05 -9.29 8.02
N MET A 34 -0.23 -8.81 6.79
CA MET A 34 0.89 -8.46 5.92
C MET A 34 1.69 -7.26 6.46
N ARG A 35 1.02 -6.29 7.08
CA ARG A 35 1.67 -5.13 7.70
C ARG A 35 2.50 -5.52 8.92
N VAL A 36 2.00 -6.41 9.77
CA VAL A 36 2.75 -6.97 10.90
C VAL A 36 4.03 -7.63 10.40
N ARG A 37 3.93 -8.54 9.42
CA ARG A 37 5.11 -9.21 8.84
C ARG A 37 6.12 -8.21 8.28
N GLN A 38 5.65 -7.22 7.52
CA GLN A 38 6.50 -6.16 6.98
C GLN A 38 7.26 -5.41 8.07
N GLN A 39 6.56 -5.00 9.15
CA GLN A 39 7.17 -4.19 10.20
C GLN A 39 8.14 -4.99 11.06
N VAL A 40 7.79 -6.23 11.38
CA VAL A 40 8.72 -7.13 12.10
C VAL A 40 9.98 -7.35 11.27
N GLU A 41 9.86 -7.71 9.98
CA GLU A 41 11.02 -7.91 9.09
C GLU A 41 11.87 -6.64 9.00
N TYR A 42 11.25 -5.49 8.83
CA TYR A 42 11.95 -4.22 8.68
C TYR A 42 12.72 -3.82 9.95
N TRP A 43 12.05 -3.82 11.09
CA TRP A 43 12.63 -3.32 12.33
C TRP A 43 13.61 -4.31 12.95
N THR A 44 13.36 -5.62 12.85
CA THR A 44 14.32 -6.64 13.29
C THR A 44 15.65 -6.47 12.55
N ARG A 45 15.58 -6.26 11.23
CA ARG A 45 16.80 -6.02 10.43
C ARG A 45 17.44 -4.66 10.72
N THR A 46 16.65 -3.62 10.96
CA THR A 46 17.16 -2.24 11.11
C THR A 46 17.80 -1.99 12.47
N LEU A 47 17.24 -2.58 13.52
CA LEU A 47 17.69 -2.39 14.91
C LEU A 47 18.37 -3.64 15.51
N GLU A 48 18.51 -4.73 14.73
CA GLU A 48 19.10 -6.01 15.17
C GLU A 48 18.46 -6.55 16.47
N GLN A 49 17.16 -6.30 16.62
CA GLN A 49 16.36 -6.68 17.79
C GLN A 49 15.11 -7.43 17.34
N ASP A 50 14.71 -8.48 18.10
CA ASP A 50 13.46 -9.21 17.83
C ASP A 50 12.23 -8.39 18.20
N PHE A 51 11.41 -8.09 17.18
CA PHE A 51 10.13 -7.41 17.32
C PHE A 51 8.94 -8.35 17.26
N SER A 52 9.14 -9.65 17.15
CA SER A 52 8.04 -10.64 17.07
C SER A 52 7.14 -10.62 18.30
N VAL A 53 7.66 -10.26 19.46
CA VAL A 53 6.92 -10.14 20.72
C VAL A 53 5.80 -9.09 20.71
N TYR A 54 5.84 -8.15 19.76
CA TYR A 54 4.85 -7.07 19.64
C TYR A 54 3.79 -7.32 18.56
N GLN A 55 3.79 -8.48 17.91
CA GLN A 55 2.95 -8.75 16.73
C GLN A 55 1.46 -8.57 17.01
N GLU A 56 0.93 -9.14 18.08
CA GLU A 56 -0.51 -9.05 18.43
C GLU A 56 -0.91 -7.61 18.72
N GLN A 57 -0.17 -6.94 19.59
CA GLN A 57 -0.45 -5.53 19.92
C GLN A 57 -0.39 -4.64 18.67
N TYR A 58 0.59 -4.84 17.81
CA TYR A 58 0.74 -4.06 16.60
C TYR A 58 -0.38 -4.35 15.59
N ARG A 59 -0.82 -5.62 15.51
CA ARG A 59 -1.96 -6.01 14.68
C ARG A 59 -3.23 -5.28 15.10
N ASP A 60 -3.55 -5.24 16.39
CA ASP A 60 -4.75 -4.57 16.93
C ASP A 60 -4.73 -3.07 16.63
N VAL A 61 -3.58 -2.42 16.83
CA VAL A 61 -3.38 -1.01 16.47
C VAL A 61 -3.60 -0.81 14.97
N THR A 62 -3.05 -1.70 14.14
CA THR A 62 -3.18 -1.63 12.68
C THR A 62 -4.64 -1.80 12.24
N VAL A 63 -5.35 -2.79 12.76
CA VAL A 63 -6.79 -3.01 12.47
C VAL A 63 -7.61 -1.77 12.85
N SER A 64 -7.37 -1.21 14.03
CA SER A 64 -8.06 -0.01 14.51
C SER A 64 -7.78 1.21 13.60
N TYR A 65 -6.54 1.35 13.13
CA TYR A 65 -6.13 2.39 12.20
C TYR A 65 -6.81 2.24 10.83
N LEU A 66 -6.79 1.02 10.27
CA LEU A 66 -7.41 0.71 8.98
C LEU A 66 -8.92 0.97 8.99
N ARG A 67 -9.63 0.56 10.04
CA ARG A 67 -11.09 0.79 10.16
C ARG A 67 -11.47 2.27 10.06
N ARG A 68 -10.61 3.17 10.53
CA ARG A 68 -10.88 4.61 10.50
C ARG A 68 -10.50 5.27 9.18
N ARG A 69 -9.48 4.76 8.47
CA ARG A 69 -8.85 5.50 7.37
C ARG A 69 -8.99 4.83 5.99
N LEU A 70 -9.24 3.52 5.96
CA LEU A 70 -9.33 2.79 4.70
C LEU A 70 -10.44 3.36 3.81
N ASN A 71 -10.10 3.65 2.56
CA ASN A 71 -10.94 4.29 1.55
C ASN A 71 -11.40 5.74 1.85
N HIS A 72 -10.89 6.35 2.92
CA HIS A 72 -11.07 7.79 3.19
C HIS A 72 -9.79 8.57 2.89
N SER A 73 -8.71 8.25 3.58
CA SER A 73 -7.40 8.89 3.46
C SER A 73 -6.26 7.87 3.30
N LEU A 74 -6.57 6.59 3.26
CA LEU A 74 -5.64 5.48 3.10
C LEU A 74 -6.23 4.47 2.11
N PHE A 75 -5.47 4.15 1.05
CA PHE A 75 -5.93 3.32 -0.06
C PHE A 75 -4.91 2.21 -0.31
N TYR A 76 -5.35 0.97 -0.24
CA TYR A 76 -4.49 -0.20 -0.49
C TYR A 76 -4.80 -0.86 -1.82
N VAL A 77 -3.77 -1.40 -2.46
CA VAL A 77 -3.86 -2.38 -3.54
C VAL A 77 -3.11 -3.64 -3.12
N ILE A 78 -3.71 -4.80 -3.42
CA ILE A 78 -3.22 -6.12 -3.00
C ILE A 78 -3.11 -7.02 -4.23
N LYS A 79 -1.97 -7.67 -4.40
CA LYS A 79 -1.80 -8.76 -5.37
C LYS A 79 -2.15 -10.09 -4.71
N PHE A 80 -3.03 -10.82 -5.38
CA PHE A 80 -3.34 -12.22 -5.07
C PHE A 80 -2.73 -13.14 -6.13
N VAL A 81 -2.27 -14.30 -5.71
CA VAL A 81 -1.83 -15.43 -6.56
C VAL A 81 -2.46 -16.67 -5.97
N ALA A 82 -3.22 -17.41 -6.77
CA ALA A 82 -4.03 -18.56 -6.32
C ALA A 82 -4.86 -18.21 -5.06
N ASP A 83 -5.52 -17.03 -5.07
CA ASP A 83 -6.28 -16.44 -3.96
C ASP A 83 -5.48 -16.14 -2.68
N GLU A 84 -4.19 -16.37 -2.67
CA GLU A 84 -3.31 -15.98 -1.57
C GLU A 84 -2.82 -14.54 -1.74
N PRO A 85 -2.95 -13.66 -0.71
CA PRO A 85 -2.38 -12.32 -0.75
C PRO A 85 -0.85 -12.38 -0.63
N VAL A 86 -0.14 -11.95 -1.68
CA VAL A 86 1.31 -12.12 -1.78
C VAL A 86 2.08 -10.80 -1.74
N ALA A 87 1.46 -9.70 -2.15
CA ALA A 87 2.08 -8.38 -2.11
C ALA A 87 1.03 -7.28 -1.91
N MET A 88 1.46 -6.16 -1.36
CA MET A 88 0.62 -4.98 -1.17
C MET A 88 1.44 -3.69 -1.31
N CYS A 89 0.75 -2.60 -1.61
CA CYS A 89 1.23 -1.24 -1.37
C CYS A 89 0.03 -0.33 -1.10
N ALA A 90 0.31 0.84 -0.50
CA ALA A 90 -0.74 1.77 -0.14
C ALA A 90 -0.36 3.21 -0.45
N LEU A 91 -1.38 4.03 -0.65
CA LEU A 91 -1.33 5.47 -0.73
C LEU A 91 -2.02 6.05 0.50
N GLU A 92 -1.32 6.86 1.26
CA GLU A 92 -1.86 7.59 2.40
C GLU A 92 -1.87 9.08 2.09
N GLU A 93 -2.99 9.74 2.33
CA GLU A 93 -3.05 11.19 2.25
C GLU A 93 -2.24 11.78 3.41
N GLN A 94 -1.28 12.65 3.08
CA GLN A 94 -0.47 13.32 4.09
C GLN A 94 -1.30 14.40 4.78
N ASP A 95 -1.39 14.27 6.10
CA ASP A 95 -1.99 15.22 7.02
C ASP A 95 -0.88 16.04 7.70
N GLU A 96 -0.05 16.68 6.88
CA GLU A 96 1.00 17.60 7.32
C GLU A 96 0.87 18.93 6.58
N LEU A 97 1.65 19.91 6.97
CA LEU A 97 1.65 21.20 6.28
C LEU A 97 1.97 21.01 4.79
N PRO A 98 0.99 21.23 3.89
CA PRO A 98 1.16 20.89 2.49
C PRO A 98 2.19 21.80 1.82
N PRO A 99 2.95 21.29 0.85
CA PRO A 99 3.82 22.13 0.05
C PRO A 99 2.98 23.13 -0.76
N ILE A 100 3.54 24.29 -1.09
CA ILE A 100 2.85 25.34 -1.82
C ILE A 100 2.27 24.86 -3.18
N THR A 101 2.89 23.85 -3.78
CA THR A 101 2.43 23.25 -5.03
C THR A 101 1.03 22.63 -4.92
N VAL A 102 0.67 22.10 -3.77
CA VAL A 102 -0.68 21.55 -3.51
C VAL A 102 -1.71 22.68 -3.51
N CYS A 103 -1.37 23.82 -2.91
CA CYS A 103 -2.26 25.00 -2.88
C CYS A 103 -2.47 25.60 -4.29
N MET A 104 -1.45 25.60 -5.14
CA MET A 104 -1.55 26.11 -6.50
C MET A 104 -2.49 25.28 -7.39
N GLU A 105 -2.55 23.97 -7.18
CA GLU A 105 -3.34 23.07 -7.99
C GLU A 105 -4.62 22.58 -7.28
N ASN A 106 -4.81 22.96 -6.01
CA ASN A 106 -5.90 22.48 -5.15
C ASN A 106 -6.06 20.95 -5.16
N LYS A 107 -4.92 20.24 -5.10
CA LYS A 107 -4.85 18.79 -5.17
C LYS A 107 -4.33 18.21 -3.86
N ARG A 108 -4.69 16.96 -3.62
CA ARG A 108 -4.22 16.16 -2.48
C ARG A 108 -2.75 15.79 -2.66
N HIS A 109 -2.02 15.72 -1.57
CA HIS A 109 -0.65 15.20 -1.53
C HIS A 109 -0.63 13.82 -0.89
N GLY A 110 0.02 12.86 -1.53
CA GLY A 110 0.02 11.47 -1.09
C GLY A 110 1.40 10.94 -0.73
N TRP A 111 1.42 9.97 0.17
CA TRP A 111 2.62 9.21 0.53
C TRP A 111 2.42 7.74 0.29
N ILE A 112 3.32 7.12 -0.50
CA ILE A 112 3.28 5.68 -0.71
C ILE A 112 3.91 4.99 0.49
N VAL A 113 3.13 4.11 1.09
CA VAL A 113 3.47 3.36 2.31
C VAL A 113 3.20 1.87 2.11
N SER A 114 3.61 1.06 3.07
CA SER A 114 3.26 -0.37 3.11
C SER A 114 3.68 -1.17 1.87
N VAL A 115 4.73 -0.76 1.18
CA VAL A 115 5.29 -1.50 0.04
C VAL A 115 5.90 -2.81 0.56
N TYR A 116 5.23 -3.92 0.31
CA TYR A 116 5.64 -5.23 0.81
C TYR A 116 5.31 -6.36 -0.17
N THR A 117 6.24 -7.29 -0.31
CA THR A 117 6.04 -8.57 -0.98
C THR A 117 6.58 -9.66 -0.08
N LYS A 118 5.79 -10.71 0.14
CA LYS A 118 6.23 -11.89 0.89
C LYS A 118 7.57 -12.39 0.31
N PRO A 119 8.56 -12.80 1.14
CA PRO A 119 9.89 -13.19 0.68
C PRO A 119 9.87 -14.20 -0.47
N GLU A 120 9.05 -15.24 -0.36
CA GLU A 120 8.89 -16.32 -1.32
C GLU A 120 8.29 -15.90 -2.68
N HIS A 121 7.71 -14.70 -2.72
CA HIS A 121 7.08 -14.12 -3.91
C HIS A 121 7.84 -12.91 -4.49
N ARG A 122 9.05 -12.64 -4.02
CA ARG A 122 9.90 -11.56 -4.54
C ARG A 122 10.46 -11.90 -5.92
N GLY A 123 10.85 -10.89 -6.68
CA GLY A 123 11.43 -11.07 -8.02
C GLY A 123 10.43 -11.26 -9.17
N HIS A 124 9.12 -11.35 -8.90
CA HIS A 124 8.07 -11.58 -9.91
C HIS A 124 7.48 -10.28 -10.50
N GLY A 125 8.02 -9.11 -10.16
CA GLY A 125 7.52 -7.83 -10.70
C GLY A 125 6.21 -7.33 -10.09
N TYR A 126 5.68 -7.95 -9.05
CA TYR A 126 4.38 -7.61 -8.45
C TYR A 126 4.32 -6.17 -7.97
N GLN A 127 5.40 -5.62 -7.42
CA GLN A 127 5.40 -4.22 -6.97
C GLN A 127 5.26 -3.22 -8.13
N GLN A 128 5.81 -3.52 -9.29
CA GLN A 128 5.61 -2.66 -10.48
C GLN A 128 4.13 -2.64 -10.91
N ALA A 129 3.48 -3.80 -10.91
CA ALA A 129 2.06 -3.90 -11.25
C ALA A 129 1.18 -3.19 -10.20
N LEU A 130 1.48 -3.37 -8.91
CA LEU A 130 0.78 -2.70 -7.82
C LEU A 130 0.96 -1.19 -7.86
N LEU A 131 2.18 -0.70 -8.09
CA LEU A 131 2.44 0.75 -8.22
C LEU A 131 1.67 1.36 -9.40
N LYS A 132 1.61 0.68 -10.53
CA LYS A 132 0.83 1.14 -11.68
C LYS A 132 -0.64 1.34 -11.31
N GLU A 133 -1.25 0.34 -10.66
CA GLU A 133 -2.64 0.39 -10.19
C GLU A 133 -2.84 1.48 -9.12
N LEU A 134 -1.90 1.58 -8.16
CA LEU A 134 -1.97 2.58 -7.10
C LEU A 134 -1.86 4.02 -7.64
N LEU A 135 -0.99 4.26 -8.61
CA LEU A 135 -0.85 5.57 -9.25
C LEU A 135 -2.07 5.93 -10.10
N GLN A 136 -2.73 4.95 -10.72
CA GLN A 136 -4.01 5.16 -11.37
C GLN A 136 -5.08 5.56 -10.34
N LEU A 137 -5.20 4.81 -9.26
CA LEU A 137 -6.11 5.11 -8.15
C LEU A 137 -5.84 6.52 -7.57
N ALA A 138 -4.58 6.90 -7.42
CA ALA A 138 -4.20 8.23 -6.95
C ALA A 138 -4.76 9.34 -7.86
N ARG A 139 -4.61 9.19 -9.18
CA ARG A 139 -5.18 10.16 -10.15
C ARG A 139 -6.71 10.23 -10.07
N GLU A 140 -7.38 9.09 -9.99
CA GLU A 140 -8.84 9.00 -9.85
C GLU A 140 -9.35 9.65 -8.56
N ARG A 141 -8.53 9.65 -7.49
CA ARG A 141 -8.82 10.25 -6.19
C ARG A 141 -8.37 11.71 -6.07
N GLY A 142 -7.85 12.30 -7.14
CA GLY A 142 -7.49 13.72 -7.20
C GLY A 142 -6.17 14.07 -6.52
N PHE A 143 -5.26 13.10 -6.33
CA PHE A 143 -3.91 13.41 -5.88
C PHE A 143 -3.11 14.10 -6.98
N GLY A 144 -2.43 15.19 -6.65
CA GLY A 144 -1.59 15.96 -7.58
C GLY A 144 -0.20 15.40 -7.68
N ASP A 145 0.33 14.92 -6.57
CA ASP A 145 1.62 14.28 -6.47
C ASP A 145 1.63 13.18 -5.42
N VAL A 146 2.67 12.37 -5.45
CA VAL A 146 2.92 11.30 -4.48
C VAL A 146 4.41 11.23 -4.17
N THR A 147 4.73 11.03 -2.90
CA THR A 147 6.11 10.83 -2.42
C THR A 147 6.26 9.44 -1.81
N LEU A 148 7.49 9.01 -1.65
CA LEU A 148 7.85 7.82 -0.89
C LEU A 148 9.24 7.96 -0.29
N THR A 149 9.54 7.14 0.70
CA THR A 149 10.90 6.99 1.22
C THR A 149 11.29 5.51 1.18
N THR A 150 12.54 5.24 0.80
CA THR A 150 13.11 3.89 0.87
C THR A 150 14.57 3.96 1.33
N ASN A 151 14.97 3.00 2.13
CA ASN A 151 16.37 2.74 2.47
C ASN A 151 16.88 1.45 1.80
N ARG A 152 16.15 0.96 0.81
CA ARG A 152 16.46 -0.29 0.08
C ARG A 152 16.97 0.03 -1.32
N PRO A 153 18.27 -0.17 -1.59
CA PRO A 153 18.84 0.08 -2.93
C PRO A 153 18.17 -0.76 -4.04
N ASP A 154 17.76 -2.00 -3.71
CA ASP A 154 17.06 -2.90 -4.65
C ASP A 154 15.66 -2.41 -5.04
N ALA A 155 15.03 -1.57 -4.21
CA ALA A 155 13.73 -0.99 -4.49
C ALA A 155 13.80 0.28 -5.36
N VAL A 156 14.93 0.97 -5.40
CA VAL A 156 15.09 2.23 -6.16
C VAL A 156 14.74 2.03 -7.63
N ASN A 157 15.27 1.00 -8.27
CA ASN A 157 14.97 0.69 -9.67
C ASN A 157 13.47 0.48 -9.95
N VAL A 158 12.71 -0.05 -8.98
CA VAL A 158 11.26 -0.25 -9.12
C VAL A 158 10.55 1.10 -9.17
N PHE A 159 10.95 2.03 -8.32
CA PHE A 159 10.36 3.36 -8.24
C PHE A 159 10.76 4.25 -9.43
N GLU A 160 12.02 4.23 -9.83
CA GLU A 160 12.49 4.97 -11.02
C GLU A 160 11.78 4.52 -12.29
N LYS A 161 11.60 3.20 -12.49
CA LYS A 161 10.81 2.65 -13.60
C LYS A 161 9.33 3.07 -13.55
N ALA A 162 8.80 3.37 -12.37
CA ALA A 162 7.45 3.91 -12.21
C ALA A 162 7.38 5.43 -12.40
N GLY A 163 8.52 6.11 -12.66
CA GLY A 163 8.61 7.54 -12.94
C GLY A 163 8.96 8.42 -11.73
N PHE A 164 9.29 7.83 -10.59
CA PHE A 164 9.76 8.59 -9.42
C PHE A 164 11.18 9.13 -9.66
N ARG A 165 11.44 10.29 -9.08
CA ARG A 165 12.76 10.94 -9.10
C ARG A 165 13.24 11.16 -7.68
N HIS A 166 14.52 10.94 -7.43
CA HIS A 166 15.14 11.29 -6.15
C HIS A 166 15.12 12.81 -5.96
N THR A 167 14.61 13.27 -4.83
CA THR A 167 14.46 14.70 -4.53
C THR A 167 15.08 15.11 -3.20
N SER A 168 15.20 14.20 -2.24
CA SER A 168 15.71 14.51 -0.91
C SER A 168 16.18 13.26 -0.17
N ASP A 169 17.08 13.45 0.80
CA ASP A 169 17.50 12.43 1.74
C ASP A 169 16.74 12.59 3.06
N LYS A 170 16.38 11.47 3.68
CA LYS A 170 15.72 11.44 4.98
C LYS A 170 16.75 11.16 6.07
N TYR A 171 16.80 12.02 7.08
CA TYR A 171 17.62 11.83 8.27
C TYR A 171 16.76 11.34 9.44
N PHE A 172 17.32 10.47 10.28
CA PHE A 172 16.64 9.93 11.46
C PHE A 172 17.52 10.13 12.69
N LEU A 173 16.94 10.69 13.76
CA LEU A 173 17.54 10.77 15.09
C LEU A 173 16.58 10.20 16.12
N LYS A 174 17.02 9.20 16.88
CA LYS A 174 16.28 8.74 18.06
C LYS A 174 16.65 9.64 19.25
N LEU A 175 15.66 10.22 19.90
CA LEU A 175 15.79 11.02 21.12
C LEU A 175 15.72 10.16 22.37
#